data_8a5d8ce1aa6127bc73c284a66911a642
#
_entry.id   8a5d8ce1aa6127bc73c284a66911a642
#
_cell.length_a   1.000
_cell.length_b   1.000
_cell.length_c   1.000
_cell.angle_alpha   90.00
_cell.angle_beta   90.00
_cell.angle_gamma   90.00
#
_symmetry.space_group_name_H-M   'P 1'
#
loop_
_entity.id
_entity.type
_entity.pdbx_description
1 polymer ?
#
loop_
_entity_poly.entity_id
_entity_poly.type
_entity_poly.pdbx_seq_one_letter_code
_entity_poly.pdbx_strand_id
1 'polypeptide(L)'
;YLTADPVNDSAAVVSYSGYKMNQYIGHVFRTQDRGQSWVDISTNLPQAPVNKVVIDPDFPGVYYSASDVGVFFTSDSGNSWSMLGDNLPVSGVMDLILHQPTRTLVAATHGRSMYTIDVGNVLAIKTATVTKPVDFQLTGMYPNPFNSEITIRFKLNKSLQVETAIFDLLGRKIRVLKNEELSPAEYRLKWDGQNSSNTAVASGTYLVRLKAGSQQIAQAITYVK
;
A
#
# COMPACT_ATOMS: atom_id res chain seq x y z
N TYR A 1 13.91 -7.52 -5.01
CA TYR A 1 14.85 -7.29 -3.92
C TYR A 1 14.91 -8.51 -3.01
N LEU A 2 16.09 -8.86 -2.48
CA LEU A 2 16.29 -9.95 -1.51
C LEU A 2 16.82 -9.35 -0.21
N THR A 3 16.18 -9.68 0.91
CA THR A 3 16.60 -9.28 2.26
C THR A 3 16.80 -10.54 3.10
N ALA A 4 18.04 -10.81 3.52
CA ALA A 4 18.30 -11.85 4.49
C ALA A 4 17.80 -11.43 5.88
N ASP A 5 17.34 -12.38 6.66
CA ASP A 5 16.97 -12.13 8.05
C ASP A 5 18.25 -11.85 8.86
N PRO A 6 18.36 -10.71 9.56
CA PRO A 6 19.59 -10.36 10.29
C PRO A 6 19.83 -11.21 11.53
N VAL A 7 18.86 -12.00 11.98
CA VAL A 7 18.91 -12.81 13.19
C VAL A 7 18.89 -14.31 12.88
N ASN A 8 18.17 -14.72 11.81
CA ASN A 8 18.02 -16.12 11.41
C ASN A 8 18.66 -16.37 10.04
N ASP A 9 19.82 -17.03 10.02
CA ASP A 9 20.59 -17.34 8.83
C ASP A 9 19.90 -18.32 7.85
N SER A 10 18.78 -18.91 8.24
CA SER A 10 17.96 -19.78 7.40
C SER A 10 16.78 -19.04 6.74
N ALA A 11 16.55 -17.78 7.12
CA ALA A 11 15.40 -17.02 6.68
C ALA A 11 15.79 -15.83 5.77
N ALA A 12 14.93 -15.59 4.80
CA ALA A 12 15.02 -14.43 3.92
C ALA A 12 13.64 -14.07 3.37
N VAL A 13 13.50 -12.83 2.94
CA VAL A 13 12.32 -12.35 2.21
C VAL A 13 12.76 -11.83 0.84
N VAL A 14 12.02 -12.19 -0.20
CA VAL A 14 12.20 -11.66 -1.55
C VAL A 14 10.95 -10.88 -1.96
N SER A 15 11.16 -9.73 -2.57
CA SER A 15 10.11 -8.97 -3.25
C SER A 15 10.47 -8.70 -4.70
N TYR A 16 9.48 -8.66 -5.58
CA TYR A 16 9.67 -8.25 -6.96
C TYR A 16 8.46 -7.49 -7.50
N SER A 17 8.72 -6.58 -8.42
CA SER A 17 7.72 -5.65 -8.91
C SER A 17 6.72 -6.24 -9.89
N GLY A 18 7.08 -7.34 -10.56
CA GLY A 18 6.23 -7.96 -11.59
C GLY A 18 6.11 -7.18 -12.91
N TYR A 19 6.69 -5.99 -13.03
CA TYR A 19 6.58 -5.12 -14.22
C TYR A 19 6.90 -5.83 -15.55
N LYS A 20 7.99 -6.60 -15.56
CA LYS A 20 8.42 -7.33 -16.80
C LYS A 20 7.44 -8.40 -17.24
N MET A 21 6.60 -8.89 -16.34
CA MET A 21 5.59 -9.92 -16.60
C MET A 21 4.19 -9.33 -16.74
N ASN A 22 4.06 -8.01 -16.77
CA ASN A 22 2.79 -7.27 -16.78
C ASN A 22 1.86 -7.67 -15.63
N GLN A 23 2.46 -7.98 -14.47
CA GLN A 23 1.76 -8.34 -13.23
C GLN A 23 1.92 -7.19 -12.23
N TYR A 24 0.79 -6.61 -11.81
CA TYR A 24 0.73 -5.47 -10.89
C TYR A 24 0.21 -5.88 -9.51
N ILE A 25 0.52 -7.10 -9.09
CA ILE A 25 0.19 -7.62 -7.76
C ILE A 25 1.42 -7.50 -6.84
N GLY A 26 1.18 -7.46 -5.54
CA GLY A 26 2.25 -7.54 -4.55
C GLY A 26 2.91 -8.92 -4.60
N HIS A 27 4.23 -8.96 -4.75
CA HIS A 27 4.99 -10.19 -4.77
C HIS A 27 5.98 -10.18 -3.62
N VAL A 28 5.63 -10.81 -2.51
CA VAL A 28 6.50 -10.98 -1.35
C VAL A 28 6.50 -12.45 -0.93
N PHE A 29 7.67 -13.05 -0.93
CA PHE A 29 7.84 -14.45 -0.55
C PHE A 29 8.88 -14.56 0.56
N ARG A 30 8.65 -15.49 1.48
CA ARG A 30 9.53 -15.80 2.59
C ARG A 30 10.03 -17.21 2.51
N THR A 31 11.33 -17.42 2.78
CA THR A 31 11.92 -18.72 3.10
C THR A 31 12.30 -18.79 4.57
N GLN A 32 12.35 -20.00 5.13
CA GLN A 32 12.86 -20.30 6.46
C GLN A 32 13.81 -21.51 6.43
N ASP A 33 14.17 -21.99 5.25
CA ASP A 33 14.94 -23.20 5.00
C ASP A 33 16.09 -22.98 4.00
N ARG A 34 16.68 -21.76 4.04
CA ARG A 34 17.79 -21.35 3.15
C ARG A 34 17.41 -21.36 1.66
N GLY A 35 16.15 -21.05 1.35
CA GLY A 35 15.67 -20.93 -0.02
C GLY A 35 15.24 -22.24 -0.66
N GLN A 36 15.15 -23.34 0.08
CA GLN A 36 14.66 -24.62 -0.45
C GLN A 36 13.15 -24.55 -0.75
N SER A 37 12.39 -23.81 0.09
CA SER A 37 10.99 -23.52 -0.14
C SER A 37 10.68 -22.03 0.08
N TRP A 38 9.64 -21.53 -0.59
CA TRP A 38 9.17 -20.17 -0.49
C TRP A 38 7.67 -20.13 -0.29
N VAL A 39 7.23 -19.34 0.68
CA VAL A 39 5.82 -19.13 1.00
C VAL A 39 5.43 -17.73 0.58
N ASP A 40 4.33 -17.60 -0.16
CA ASP A 40 3.75 -16.31 -0.51
C ASP A 40 3.16 -15.66 0.75
N ILE A 41 3.67 -14.49 1.09
CA ILE A 41 3.22 -13.67 2.22
C ILE A 41 2.66 -12.32 1.76
N SER A 42 2.29 -12.19 0.50
CA SER A 42 1.68 -10.97 -0.05
C SER A 42 0.28 -10.69 0.50
N THR A 43 -0.46 -11.73 0.81
CA THR A 43 -1.79 -11.76 1.45
C THR A 43 -2.72 -10.60 1.06
N ASN A 44 -2.90 -9.61 1.93
CA ASN A 44 -3.76 -8.43 1.73
C ASN A 44 -2.99 -7.17 1.33
N LEU A 45 -1.74 -7.29 0.86
CA LEU A 45 -1.04 -6.16 0.24
C LEU A 45 -1.86 -5.63 -0.96
N PRO A 46 -1.84 -4.32 -1.21
CA PRO A 46 -2.45 -3.77 -2.42
C PRO A 46 -1.89 -4.43 -3.67
N GLN A 47 -2.70 -4.48 -4.72
CA GLN A 47 -2.26 -4.94 -6.05
C GLN A 47 -1.36 -3.86 -6.68
N ALA A 48 -0.14 -3.78 -6.17
CA ALA A 48 0.88 -2.84 -6.59
C ALA A 48 2.26 -3.47 -6.43
N PRO A 49 3.22 -3.08 -7.25
CA PRO A 49 4.60 -3.54 -7.15
C PRO A 49 5.18 -3.31 -5.76
N VAL A 50 5.91 -4.31 -5.26
CA VAL A 50 6.68 -4.21 -4.01
C VAL A 50 8.15 -4.08 -4.37
N ASN A 51 8.74 -2.94 -4.03
CA ASN A 51 10.09 -2.58 -4.44
C ASN A 51 11.14 -3.09 -3.45
N LYS A 52 10.82 -3.11 -2.16
CA LYS A 52 11.72 -3.59 -1.11
C LYS A 52 10.95 -4.05 0.12
N VAL A 53 11.50 -5.03 0.83
CA VAL A 53 11.07 -5.41 2.18
C VAL A 53 12.26 -5.31 3.12
N VAL A 54 12.04 -4.76 4.30
CA VAL A 54 13.00 -4.69 5.41
C VAL A 54 12.48 -5.58 6.53
N ILE A 55 13.33 -6.44 7.06
CA ILE A 55 13.06 -7.28 8.24
C ILE A 55 13.52 -6.51 9.48
N ASP A 56 12.70 -6.46 10.49
CA ASP A 56 13.05 -5.83 11.76
C ASP A 56 13.93 -6.78 12.60
N PRO A 57 15.17 -6.38 12.93
CA PRO A 57 16.08 -7.26 13.67
C PRO A 57 15.69 -7.45 15.14
N ASP A 58 14.95 -6.50 15.72
CA ASP A 58 14.62 -6.50 17.14
C ASP A 58 13.27 -7.17 17.43
N PHE A 59 12.42 -7.28 16.40
CA PHE A 59 11.06 -7.81 16.55
C PHE A 59 10.77 -8.90 15.53
N PRO A 60 10.91 -10.18 15.92
CA PRO A 60 10.65 -11.29 15.03
C PRO A 60 9.24 -11.25 14.42
N GLY A 61 9.15 -11.44 13.11
CA GLY A 61 7.89 -11.40 12.36
C GLY A 61 7.41 -10.01 11.98
N VAL A 62 8.17 -8.95 12.32
CA VAL A 62 7.90 -7.59 11.86
C VAL A 62 8.67 -7.30 10.58
N TYR A 63 7.94 -6.96 9.51
CA TYR A 63 8.52 -6.55 8.24
C TYR A 63 7.90 -5.24 7.78
N TYR A 64 8.68 -4.44 7.05
CA TYR A 64 8.24 -3.19 6.41
C TYR A 64 8.40 -3.33 4.90
N SER A 65 7.38 -2.97 4.15
CA SER A 65 7.33 -3.12 2.69
C SER A 65 7.22 -1.76 2.01
N ALA A 66 8.12 -1.47 1.08
CA ALA A 66 8.04 -0.36 0.14
C ALA A 66 7.26 -0.79 -1.09
N SER A 67 6.21 -0.06 -1.45
CA SER A 67 5.45 -0.31 -2.67
C SER A 67 5.20 0.97 -3.46
N ASP A 68 4.69 0.83 -4.67
CA ASP A 68 4.31 1.97 -5.51
C ASP A 68 3.15 2.80 -4.94
N VAL A 69 2.49 2.31 -3.90
CA VAL A 69 1.33 2.97 -3.27
C VAL A 69 1.55 3.36 -1.82
N GLY A 70 2.77 3.18 -1.31
CA GLY A 70 3.13 3.58 0.05
C GLY A 70 3.97 2.54 0.80
N VAL A 71 4.04 2.72 2.12
CA VAL A 71 4.73 1.80 3.03
C VAL A 71 3.70 0.98 3.80
N PHE A 72 3.93 -0.33 3.89
CA PHE A 72 3.12 -1.26 4.66
C PHE A 72 3.98 -1.97 5.69
N PHE A 73 3.38 -2.44 6.75
CA PHE A 73 4.05 -3.27 7.74
C PHE A 73 3.20 -4.48 8.14
N THR A 74 3.87 -5.51 8.54
CA THR A 74 3.29 -6.67 9.21
C THR A 74 3.96 -6.86 10.57
N SER A 75 3.30 -7.54 11.49
CA SER A 75 3.90 -8.01 12.74
C SER A 75 3.51 -9.45 13.04
N ASP A 76 3.01 -10.15 12.03
CA ASP A 76 2.58 -11.55 12.10
C ASP A 76 3.21 -12.36 10.96
N SER A 77 4.44 -11.99 10.57
CA SER A 77 5.24 -12.65 9.54
C SER A 77 4.59 -12.66 8.15
N GLY A 78 3.78 -11.63 7.85
CA GLY A 78 3.13 -11.46 6.56
C GLY A 78 1.75 -12.11 6.44
N ASN A 79 1.16 -12.61 7.54
CA ASN A 79 -0.22 -13.09 7.49
C ASN A 79 -1.22 -11.95 7.29
N SER A 80 -0.87 -10.74 7.75
CA SER A 80 -1.62 -9.52 7.45
C SER A 80 -0.70 -8.31 7.36
N TRP A 81 -1.05 -7.37 6.47
CA TRP A 81 -0.34 -6.11 6.26
C TRP A 81 -1.25 -4.92 6.54
N SER A 82 -0.68 -3.88 7.11
CA SER A 82 -1.35 -2.60 7.37
C SER A 82 -0.51 -1.47 6.80
N MET A 83 -1.14 -0.40 6.33
CA MET A 83 -0.42 0.79 5.89
C MET A 83 0.29 1.43 7.09
N LEU A 84 1.53 1.84 6.88
CA LEU A 84 2.36 2.49 7.89
C LEU A 84 2.33 4.01 7.70
N GLY A 85 1.82 4.70 8.73
CA GLY A 85 1.73 6.16 8.73
C GLY A 85 0.59 6.71 7.86
N ASP A 86 0.25 7.96 8.08
CA ASP A 86 -0.82 8.69 7.38
C ASP A 86 -0.31 9.95 6.66
N ASN A 87 0.96 10.31 6.90
CA ASN A 87 1.58 11.53 6.38
C ASN A 87 2.42 11.32 5.10
N LEU A 88 2.61 10.05 4.69
CA LEU A 88 3.30 9.79 3.44
C LEU A 88 2.38 10.16 2.27
N PRO A 89 2.79 11.07 1.37
CA PRO A 89 2.01 11.35 0.16
C PRO A 89 1.89 10.07 -0.68
N VAL A 90 0.82 9.97 -1.45
CA VAL A 90 0.67 8.87 -2.41
C VAL A 90 1.76 9.00 -3.45
N SER A 91 2.76 8.13 -3.36
CA SER A 91 3.96 8.16 -4.19
C SER A 91 4.61 6.78 -4.12
N GLY A 92 5.23 6.36 -5.22
CA GLY A 92 6.03 5.13 -5.24
C GLY A 92 7.19 5.24 -4.26
N VAL A 93 7.29 4.29 -3.34
CA VAL A 93 8.42 4.16 -2.41
C VAL A 93 9.41 3.17 -3.01
N MET A 94 10.59 3.65 -3.34
CA MET A 94 11.60 2.88 -4.07
C MET A 94 12.55 2.15 -3.13
N ASP A 95 12.77 2.69 -1.94
CA ASP A 95 13.68 2.12 -0.96
C ASP A 95 13.22 2.38 0.48
N LEU A 96 13.60 1.47 1.38
CA LEU A 96 13.39 1.56 2.83
C LEU A 96 14.67 1.24 3.57
N ILE A 97 14.95 2.00 4.62
CA ILE A 97 16.05 1.72 5.56
C ILE A 97 15.53 1.88 6.98
N LEU A 98 15.77 0.88 7.82
CA LEU A 98 15.52 0.97 9.26
C LEU A 98 16.83 1.37 9.95
N HIS A 99 16.86 2.56 10.54
CA HIS A 99 17.92 2.97 11.44
C HIS A 99 17.62 2.41 12.84
N GLN A 100 18.19 1.25 13.14
CA GLN A 100 17.90 0.48 14.33
C GLN A 100 18.09 1.25 15.64
N PRO A 101 19.20 2.02 15.86
CA PRO A 101 19.41 2.71 17.13
C PRO A 101 18.32 3.73 17.51
N THR A 102 17.75 4.42 16.53
CA THR A 102 16.67 5.41 16.77
C THR A 102 15.31 4.87 16.42
N ARG A 103 15.20 3.62 15.98
CA ARG A 103 13.95 3.02 15.50
C ARG A 103 13.25 3.87 14.43
N THR A 104 14.05 4.52 13.58
CA THR A 104 13.55 5.40 12.52
C THR A 104 13.54 4.64 11.19
N LEU A 105 12.38 4.47 10.60
CA LEU A 105 12.23 3.97 9.24
C LEU A 105 12.28 5.14 8.27
N VAL A 106 13.16 5.07 7.28
CA VAL A 106 13.33 6.07 6.22
C VAL A 106 12.81 5.49 4.92
N ALA A 107 11.89 6.21 4.27
CA ALA A 107 11.31 5.87 2.98
C ALA A 107 11.80 6.83 1.90
N ALA A 108 12.49 6.31 0.88
CA ALA A 108 12.89 7.06 -0.30
C ALA A 108 11.80 6.96 -1.38
N THR A 109 11.22 8.09 -1.77
CA THR A 109 10.09 8.13 -2.70
C THR A 109 10.52 8.55 -4.10
N HIS A 110 9.75 8.13 -5.09
CA HIS A 110 9.95 8.60 -6.46
C HIS A 110 9.42 10.04 -6.63
N GLY A 111 10.34 10.99 -6.75
CA GLY A 111 10.01 12.39 -7.05
C GLY A 111 9.44 13.22 -5.88
N ARG A 112 9.38 12.68 -4.65
CA ARG A 112 8.81 13.35 -3.48
C ARG A 112 9.74 13.40 -2.27
N SER A 113 11.07 13.25 -2.47
CA SER A 113 12.07 13.28 -1.40
C SER A 113 12.00 12.05 -0.48
N MET A 114 12.50 12.19 0.73
CA MET A 114 12.53 11.14 1.76
C MET A 114 11.60 11.50 2.92
N TYR A 115 10.99 10.47 3.49
CA TYR A 115 10.12 10.57 4.65
C TYR A 115 10.63 9.67 5.76
N THR A 116 10.38 10.05 6.99
CA THR A 116 10.79 9.29 8.16
C THR A 116 9.59 9.05 9.08
N ILE A 117 9.60 7.91 9.76
CA ILE A 117 8.64 7.59 10.81
C ILE A 117 9.36 6.86 11.95
N ASP A 118 9.04 7.21 13.19
CA ASP A 118 9.45 6.44 14.36
C ASP A 118 8.60 5.17 14.45
N VAL A 119 9.26 4.02 14.36
CA VAL A 119 8.62 2.70 14.47
C VAL A 119 8.80 2.06 15.85
N GLY A 120 9.44 2.75 16.78
CA GLY A 120 9.58 2.28 18.17
C GLY A 120 8.22 2.09 18.86
N ASN A 121 7.24 2.91 18.52
CA ASN A 121 5.89 2.87 19.09
C ASN A 121 4.89 2.08 18.20
N VAL A 122 5.24 1.71 16.97
CA VAL A 122 4.35 0.97 16.05
C VAL A 122 3.94 -0.38 16.66
N LEU A 123 4.81 -0.98 17.46
CA LEU A 123 4.58 -2.25 18.14
C LEU A 123 3.83 -2.10 19.46
N ALA A 124 3.92 -0.96 20.13
CA ALA A 124 3.15 -0.68 21.36
C ALA A 124 1.63 -0.65 21.08
N ILE A 125 1.21 -0.38 19.85
CA ILE A 125 -0.19 -0.40 19.42
C ILE A 125 -0.73 -1.84 19.31
N LYS A 126 0.12 -2.85 19.19
CA LYS A 126 -0.29 -4.26 18.99
C LYS A 126 -0.41 -5.10 20.27
N THR A 127 0.04 -4.65 21.42
CA THR A 127 -0.27 -5.32 22.70
C THR A 127 -1.71 -5.07 23.18
N ALA A 128 -2.40 -4.12 22.57
CA ALA A 128 -3.85 -4.04 22.63
C ALA A 128 -4.41 -4.81 21.43
N THR A 129 -4.76 -6.06 21.59
CA THR A 129 -5.65 -6.82 20.70
C THR A 129 -7.04 -6.16 20.73
N VAL A 130 -7.12 -4.99 20.13
CA VAL A 130 -8.38 -4.46 19.66
C VAL A 130 -8.45 -4.87 18.19
N THR A 131 -9.24 -5.89 17.90
CA THR A 131 -9.86 -6.03 16.59
C THR A 131 -10.64 -4.75 16.36
N LYS A 132 -9.96 -3.69 15.86
CA LYS A 132 -10.65 -2.50 15.44
C LYS A 132 -11.54 -2.95 14.31
N PRO A 133 -12.85 -2.82 14.43
CA PRO A 133 -13.73 -3.18 13.32
C PRO A 133 -13.19 -2.49 12.08
N VAL A 134 -13.10 -3.21 10.97
CA VAL A 134 -12.69 -2.60 9.70
C VAL A 134 -13.81 -1.63 9.35
N ASP A 135 -13.55 -0.34 9.55
CA ASP A 135 -14.55 0.71 9.39
C ASP A 135 -14.98 0.83 7.93
N PHE A 136 -14.07 0.47 7.01
CA PHE A 136 -14.35 0.41 5.59
C PHE A 136 -13.47 -0.63 4.90
N GLN A 137 -13.93 -1.12 3.76
CA GLN A 137 -13.22 -2.10 2.94
C GLN A 137 -13.33 -1.71 1.46
N LEU A 138 -12.20 -1.66 0.76
CA LEU A 138 -12.18 -1.58 -0.69
C LEU A 138 -12.52 -2.98 -1.24
N THR A 139 -13.65 -3.11 -1.95
CA THR A 139 -14.16 -4.40 -2.42
C THR A 139 -13.80 -4.70 -3.85
N GLY A 140 -13.26 -3.73 -4.59
CA GLY A 140 -12.70 -3.94 -5.93
C GLY A 140 -12.63 -2.68 -6.79
N MET A 141 -11.79 -2.78 -7.82
CA MET A 141 -11.65 -1.79 -8.90
C MET A 141 -11.64 -2.51 -10.25
N TYR A 142 -12.60 -2.20 -11.10
CA TYR A 142 -12.86 -2.97 -12.32
C TYR A 142 -13.50 -2.10 -13.41
N PRO A 143 -13.13 -2.30 -14.68
CA PRO A 143 -11.97 -3.07 -15.16
C PRO A 143 -10.64 -2.40 -14.84
N ASN A 144 -9.56 -3.19 -14.77
CA ASN A 144 -8.20 -2.67 -14.64
C ASN A 144 -7.24 -3.64 -15.37
N PRO A 145 -6.57 -3.24 -16.48
CA PRO A 145 -6.60 -1.91 -17.12
C PRO A 145 -7.98 -1.50 -17.68
N PHE A 146 -8.19 -0.19 -17.86
CA PHE A 146 -9.42 0.36 -18.43
C PHE A 146 -9.13 1.39 -19.54
N ASN A 147 -10.08 1.57 -20.47
CA ASN A 147 -9.96 2.51 -21.59
C ASN A 147 -11.05 3.61 -21.62
N SER A 148 -12.16 3.40 -20.96
CA SER A 148 -13.26 4.39 -20.87
C SER A 148 -13.56 4.83 -19.46
N GLU A 149 -13.91 3.90 -18.59
CA GLU A 149 -14.15 4.18 -17.18
C GLU A 149 -13.79 2.97 -16.30
N ILE A 150 -13.41 3.26 -15.06
CA ILE A 150 -13.19 2.28 -14.01
C ILE A 150 -14.19 2.50 -12.88
N THR A 151 -14.74 1.43 -12.34
CA THR A 151 -15.61 1.46 -11.16
C THR A 151 -14.81 1.07 -9.93
N ILE A 152 -14.80 1.94 -8.93
CA ILE A 152 -14.19 1.76 -7.62
C ILE A 152 -15.31 1.40 -6.65
N ARG A 153 -15.22 0.23 -6.00
CA ARG A 153 -16.23 -0.26 -5.06
C ARG A 153 -15.66 -0.33 -3.66
N PHE A 154 -16.39 0.19 -2.69
CA PHE A 154 -16.02 0.08 -1.29
C PHE A 154 -17.26 -0.02 -0.41
N LYS A 155 -17.09 -0.58 0.78
CA LYS A 155 -18.13 -0.73 1.80
C LYS A 155 -17.72 0.03 3.06
N LEU A 156 -18.67 0.76 3.64
CA LEU A 156 -18.54 1.37 4.96
C LEU A 156 -19.38 0.60 5.97
N ASN A 157 -18.83 0.39 7.16
CA ASN A 157 -19.52 -0.26 8.26
C ASN A 157 -20.05 0.74 9.30
N LYS A 158 -19.64 2.02 9.21
CA LYS A 158 -20.16 3.14 10.01
C LYS A 158 -20.10 4.45 9.22
N SER A 159 -20.76 5.50 9.69
CA SER A 159 -20.68 6.84 9.09
C SER A 159 -19.28 7.41 9.24
N LEU A 160 -18.68 7.87 8.14
CA LEU A 160 -17.33 8.40 8.07
C LEU A 160 -17.22 9.51 7.04
N GLN A 161 -16.34 10.47 7.33
CA GLN A 161 -15.86 11.39 6.30
C GLN A 161 -14.98 10.60 5.32
N VAL A 162 -15.38 10.59 4.04
CA VAL A 162 -14.70 9.83 2.97
C VAL A 162 -14.16 10.78 1.93
N GLU A 163 -12.86 10.68 1.64
CA GLU A 163 -12.23 11.29 0.46
C GLU A 163 -11.74 10.17 -0.46
N THR A 164 -12.25 10.15 -1.70
CA THR A 164 -11.73 9.30 -2.78
C THR A 164 -11.14 10.20 -3.85
N ALA A 165 -9.85 10.04 -4.14
CA ALA A 165 -9.14 10.88 -5.11
C ALA A 165 -8.17 10.06 -5.96
N ILE A 166 -7.94 10.55 -7.18
CA ILE A 166 -6.99 10.01 -8.15
C ILE A 166 -5.71 10.84 -8.11
N PHE A 167 -4.57 10.16 -8.16
CA PHE A 167 -3.24 10.76 -8.18
C PHE A 167 -2.41 10.16 -9.32
N ASP A 168 -1.44 10.90 -9.81
CA ASP A 168 -0.38 10.36 -10.65
C ASP A 168 0.75 9.75 -9.78
N LEU A 169 1.73 9.11 -10.41
CA LEU A 169 2.86 8.49 -9.72
C LEU A 169 3.80 9.51 -9.03
N LEU A 170 3.69 10.80 -9.36
CA LEU A 170 4.40 11.88 -8.67
C LEU A 170 3.62 12.40 -7.46
N GLY A 171 2.47 11.78 -7.13
CA GLY A 171 1.59 12.17 -6.02
C GLY A 171 0.82 13.47 -6.28
N ARG A 172 0.75 13.97 -7.53
CA ARG A 172 -0.10 15.12 -7.87
C ARG A 172 -1.55 14.64 -7.94
N LYS A 173 -2.42 15.37 -7.26
CA LYS A 173 -3.87 15.08 -7.27
C LYS A 173 -4.44 15.42 -8.65
N ILE A 174 -4.99 14.43 -9.32
CA ILE A 174 -5.58 14.53 -10.66
C ILE A 174 -7.07 14.90 -10.56
N ARG A 175 -7.83 14.18 -9.71
CA ARG A 175 -9.26 14.42 -9.53
C ARG A 175 -9.72 13.93 -8.16
N VAL A 176 -10.65 14.67 -7.54
CA VAL A 176 -11.43 14.20 -6.39
C VAL A 176 -12.72 13.59 -6.94
N LEU A 177 -13.00 12.34 -6.61
CA LEU A 177 -14.22 11.65 -7.01
C LEU A 177 -15.33 11.82 -5.97
N LYS A 178 -14.97 11.87 -4.69
CA LYS A 178 -15.88 12.00 -3.57
C LYS A 178 -15.15 12.66 -2.40
N ASN A 179 -15.82 13.57 -1.68
CA ASN A 179 -15.32 14.15 -0.44
C ASN A 179 -16.52 14.63 0.39
N GLU A 180 -17.12 13.71 1.13
CA GLU A 180 -18.27 14.00 2.00
C GLU A 180 -18.42 12.93 3.10
N GLU A 181 -19.26 13.19 4.08
CA GLU A 181 -19.65 12.20 5.07
C GLU A 181 -20.64 11.20 4.44
N LEU A 182 -20.31 9.91 4.57
CA LEU A 182 -21.10 8.81 4.01
C LEU A 182 -21.59 7.87 5.12
N SER A 183 -22.83 7.43 5.03
CA SER A 183 -23.45 6.44 5.92
C SER A 183 -22.98 5.02 5.62
N PRO A 184 -23.20 4.04 6.54
CA PRO A 184 -22.90 2.63 6.28
C PRO A 184 -23.65 2.12 5.05
N ALA A 185 -22.90 1.77 4.00
CA ALA A 185 -23.44 1.21 2.75
C ALA A 185 -22.29 0.72 1.85
N GLU A 186 -22.66 0.09 0.73
CA GLU A 186 -21.76 -0.14 -0.40
C GLU A 186 -21.85 1.03 -1.38
N TYR A 187 -20.65 1.52 -1.79
CA TYR A 187 -20.53 2.64 -2.71
C TYR A 187 -19.81 2.22 -3.99
N ARG A 188 -20.19 2.88 -5.08
CA ARG A 188 -19.58 2.71 -6.40
C ARG A 188 -19.29 4.11 -6.95
N LEU A 189 -18.00 4.38 -7.15
CA LEU A 189 -17.53 5.60 -7.80
C LEU A 189 -16.96 5.24 -9.15
N LYS A 190 -17.09 6.15 -10.11
CA LYS A 190 -16.57 5.97 -11.45
C LYS A 190 -15.50 7.02 -11.76
N TRP A 191 -14.48 6.63 -12.48
CA TRP A 191 -13.50 7.54 -13.06
C TRP A 191 -13.31 7.25 -14.54
N ASP A 192 -13.43 8.30 -15.34
CA ASP A 192 -13.43 8.30 -16.79
C ASP A 192 -12.08 8.69 -17.44
N GLY A 193 -11.00 8.66 -16.65
CA GLY A 193 -9.68 9.08 -17.13
C GLY A 193 -9.54 10.61 -17.37
N GLN A 194 -10.38 11.44 -16.72
CA GLN A 194 -10.30 12.89 -16.82
C GLN A 194 -9.78 13.52 -15.52
N ASN A 195 -9.10 14.66 -15.65
CA ASN A 195 -8.68 15.49 -14.52
C ASN A 195 -9.80 16.40 -14.01
N SER A 196 -9.51 17.24 -13.01
CA SER A 196 -10.48 18.19 -12.44
C SER A 196 -11.01 19.24 -13.41
N SER A 197 -10.32 19.47 -14.53
CA SER A 197 -10.72 20.37 -15.61
C SER A 197 -11.49 19.65 -16.75
N ASN A 198 -11.91 18.42 -16.54
CA ASN A 198 -12.54 17.54 -17.53
C ASN A 198 -11.69 17.31 -18.81
N THR A 199 -10.37 17.35 -18.65
CA THR A 199 -9.43 17.03 -19.72
C THR A 199 -8.91 15.61 -19.53
N ALA A 200 -8.92 14.82 -20.61
CA ALA A 200 -8.42 13.44 -20.57
C ALA A 200 -6.92 13.42 -20.24
N VAL A 201 -6.55 12.58 -19.27
CA VAL A 201 -5.16 12.39 -18.86
C VAL A 201 -4.42 11.47 -19.85
N ALA A 202 -3.11 11.39 -19.77
CA ALA A 202 -2.29 10.47 -20.58
C ALA A 202 -2.55 9.02 -20.19
N SER A 203 -2.34 8.07 -21.12
CA SER A 203 -2.26 6.65 -20.78
C SER A 203 -1.15 6.42 -19.76
N GLY A 204 -1.39 5.58 -18.75
CA GLY A 204 -0.42 5.31 -17.71
C GLY A 204 -1.04 4.78 -16.43
N THR A 205 -0.19 4.62 -15.41
CA THR A 205 -0.61 4.18 -14.08
C THR A 205 -0.97 5.37 -13.21
N TYR A 206 -2.09 5.24 -12.51
CA TYR A 206 -2.62 6.20 -11.54
C TYR A 206 -2.90 5.51 -10.22
N LEU A 207 -2.99 6.26 -9.15
CA LEU A 207 -3.29 5.77 -7.81
C LEU A 207 -4.67 6.26 -7.39
N VAL A 208 -5.54 5.34 -7.02
CA VAL A 208 -6.79 5.65 -6.32
C VAL A 208 -6.51 5.63 -4.83
N ARG A 209 -6.70 6.73 -4.15
CA ARG A 209 -6.66 6.79 -2.69
C ARG A 209 -8.08 6.94 -2.14
N LEU A 210 -8.46 6.02 -1.26
CA LEU A 210 -9.68 6.08 -0.47
C LEU A 210 -9.28 6.32 1.00
N LYS A 211 -9.64 7.48 1.54
CA LYS A 211 -9.48 7.82 2.95
C LYS A 211 -10.85 7.83 3.60
N ALA A 212 -10.99 7.14 4.73
CA ALA A 212 -12.23 7.09 5.51
C ALA A 212 -11.91 7.25 7.01
N GLY A 213 -12.25 8.39 7.57
CA GLY A 213 -11.84 8.78 8.92
C GLY A 213 -10.32 8.85 9.06
N SER A 214 -9.75 8.08 9.99
CA SER A 214 -8.30 7.99 10.22
C SER A 214 -7.60 6.91 9.38
N GLN A 215 -8.33 6.12 8.60
CA GLN A 215 -7.79 5.03 7.80
C GLN A 215 -7.73 5.43 6.33
N GLN A 216 -6.76 4.88 5.59
CA GLN A 216 -6.68 5.07 4.14
C GLN A 216 -6.17 3.81 3.44
N ILE A 217 -6.60 3.63 2.20
CA ILE A 217 -6.13 2.60 1.27
C ILE A 217 -5.76 3.29 -0.03
N ALA A 218 -4.66 2.87 -0.67
CA ALA A 218 -4.31 3.28 -2.01
C ALA A 218 -4.10 2.05 -2.89
N GLN A 219 -4.55 2.13 -4.15
CA GLN A 219 -4.41 1.05 -5.12
C GLN A 219 -4.11 1.61 -6.52
N ALA A 220 -3.21 0.91 -7.24
CA ALA A 220 -2.85 1.29 -8.59
C ALA A 220 -3.92 0.85 -9.61
N ILE A 221 -4.14 1.70 -10.60
CA ILE A 221 -5.00 1.46 -11.75
C ILE A 221 -4.27 1.87 -13.03
N THR A 222 -4.54 1.19 -14.13
CA THR A 222 -3.91 1.47 -15.43
C THR A 222 -4.96 1.97 -16.42
N TYR A 223 -4.75 3.19 -16.91
CA TYR A 223 -5.54 3.79 -17.96
C TYR A 223 -4.85 3.62 -19.32
N VAL A 224 -5.60 3.14 -20.31
CA VAL A 224 -5.14 2.92 -21.69
C VAL A 224 -6.12 3.64 -22.61
N LYS A 225 -5.59 4.53 -23.46
CA LYS A 225 -6.38 5.18 -24.52
C LYS A 225 -6.50 4.26 -25.73
#